data_1249914810604bc86047e29d89f9e59b
#
_entry.id   1249914810604bc86047e29d89f9e59b
#
_cell.length_a   1.000
_cell.length_b   1.000
_cell.length_c   1.000
_cell.angle_alpha   90.00
_cell.angle_beta   90.00
_cell.angle_gamma   90.00
#
_symmetry.space_group_name_H-M   'P 1'
#
loop_
_entity.id
_entity.type
_entity.pdbx_description
1 polymer ?
#
loop_
_entity_poly.entity_id
_entity_poly.type
_entity_poly.pdbx_seq_one_letter_code
_entity_poly.pdbx_strand_id
1 'polypeptide(L)'
;MDELRDYKPVQPQGGGPSVRKIIERIGALALVIGTTALKWGFVFVKFFAFFVSIAAYKLWFGSWTFALGFVLLILVHELGHAVEARRQGLHVSAPTFIPFFGAFVTIRHAGLSPWRSALISLAGPLAGGLAALACWIVGESRDSSMLIVRANLGFLLNAFNLLPIGFLDGGSVARAIGESWRMPVIRFEGGVPMQALAPDRTRALVIAALYIGLAGLLVAGMLATKGTGAL
;
A
#
# COMPACT_ATOMS: atom_id res chain seq x y z
N MET A 1 -75.75 -35.16 15.01
CA MET A 1 -75.25 -34.03 14.19
C MET A 1 -74.04 -33.38 14.83
N ASP A 2 -73.15 -34.17 15.45
CA ASP A 2 -72.01 -33.65 16.20
C ASP A 2 -70.63 -34.15 15.70
N GLU A 3 -70.63 -34.98 14.64
CA GLU A 3 -69.32 -35.54 14.07
C GLU A 3 -68.62 -34.64 13.13
N LEU A 4 -69.11 -33.47 12.77
CA LEU A 4 -68.46 -32.57 11.82
C LEU A 4 -67.65 -31.43 12.50
N ARG A 5 -67.60 -31.38 13.83
CA ARG A 5 -66.89 -30.31 14.57
C ARG A 5 -65.37 -30.49 14.63
N ASP A 6 -64.84 -31.66 14.38
CA ASP A 6 -63.41 -31.96 14.48
C ASP A 6 -62.70 -32.14 13.13
N TYR A 7 -63.33 -31.71 12.03
CA TYR A 7 -62.65 -31.75 10.71
C TYR A 7 -61.55 -30.69 10.67
N LYS A 8 -60.34 -31.11 10.91
CA LYS A 8 -59.15 -30.32 10.57
C LYS A 8 -58.81 -30.53 9.10
N PRO A 9 -58.91 -29.51 8.24
CA PRO A 9 -58.54 -29.66 6.83
C PRO A 9 -57.06 -30.03 6.76
N VAL A 10 -56.77 -31.15 6.10
CA VAL A 10 -55.40 -31.57 5.81
C VAL A 10 -54.75 -30.49 4.95
N GLN A 11 -53.83 -29.73 5.54
CA GLN A 11 -53.03 -28.77 4.76
C GLN A 11 -52.26 -29.58 3.74
N PRO A 12 -52.25 -29.21 2.44
CA PRO A 12 -51.44 -29.87 1.48
C PRO A 12 -49.99 -29.75 1.92
N GLN A 13 -49.35 -30.88 2.18
CA GLN A 13 -47.90 -30.94 2.47
C GLN A 13 -47.17 -30.25 1.31
N GLY A 14 -46.43 -29.21 1.63
CA GLY A 14 -45.86 -28.30 0.68
C GLY A 14 -45.12 -29.04 -0.44
N GLY A 15 -45.54 -28.80 -1.66
CA GLY A 15 -44.86 -29.26 -2.84
C GLY A 15 -43.40 -28.86 -2.80
N GLY A 16 -42.52 -29.71 -3.30
CA GLY A 16 -41.08 -29.48 -3.36
C GLY A 16 -40.75 -28.09 -3.98
N PRO A 17 -39.52 -27.63 -3.85
CA PRO A 17 -39.12 -26.29 -4.29
C PRO A 17 -39.52 -26.09 -5.75
N SER A 18 -40.24 -25.00 -6.04
CA SER A 18 -40.63 -24.69 -7.43
C SER A 18 -39.38 -24.58 -8.30
N VAL A 19 -39.49 -24.96 -9.57
CA VAL A 19 -38.40 -24.89 -10.56
C VAL A 19 -37.72 -23.53 -10.54
N ARG A 20 -38.50 -22.46 -10.40
CA ARG A 20 -38.00 -21.08 -10.25
C ARG A 20 -37.03 -20.94 -9.05
N LYS A 21 -37.36 -21.46 -7.88
CA LYS A 21 -36.49 -21.43 -6.70
C LYS A 21 -35.21 -22.25 -6.89
N ILE A 22 -35.28 -23.33 -7.65
CA ILE A 22 -34.08 -24.12 -7.99
C ILE A 22 -33.17 -23.33 -8.90
N ILE A 23 -33.69 -22.68 -9.95
CA ILE A 23 -32.92 -21.83 -10.85
C ILE A 23 -32.28 -20.64 -10.12
N GLU A 24 -33.04 -19.98 -9.22
CA GLU A 24 -32.53 -18.86 -8.39
C GLU A 24 -31.39 -19.32 -7.48
N ARG A 25 -31.47 -20.51 -6.88
CA ARG A 25 -30.38 -21.08 -6.04
C ARG A 25 -29.16 -21.46 -6.84
N ILE A 26 -29.33 -22.05 -8.03
CA ILE A 26 -28.22 -22.38 -8.92
C ILE A 26 -27.53 -21.10 -9.40
N GLY A 27 -28.31 -20.09 -9.79
CA GLY A 27 -27.76 -18.79 -10.19
C GLY A 27 -26.99 -18.08 -9.07
N ALA A 28 -27.54 -18.08 -7.84
CA ALA A 28 -26.87 -17.54 -6.67
C ALA A 28 -25.57 -18.30 -6.36
N LEU A 29 -25.57 -19.63 -6.43
CA LEU A 29 -24.39 -20.47 -6.21
C LEU A 29 -23.32 -20.21 -7.29
N ALA A 30 -23.71 -20.13 -8.56
CA ALA A 30 -22.80 -19.82 -9.66
C ALA A 30 -22.18 -18.41 -9.49
N LEU A 31 -22.95 -17.43 -9.06
CA LEU A 31 -22.47 -16.07 -8.76
C LEU A 31 -21.45 -16.08 -7.63
N VAL A 32 -21.72 -16.78 -6.52
CA VAL A 32 -20.81 -16.92 -5.39
C VAL A 32 -19.53 -17.62 -5.80
N ILE A 33 -19.61 -18.73 -6.53
CA ILE A 33 -18.42 -19.43 -7.03
C ILE A 33 -17.63 -18.54 -7.99
N GLY A 34 -18.29 -17.88 -8.93
CA GLY A 34 -17.64 -16.99 -9.90
C GLY A 34 -16.94 -15.80 -9.23
N THR A 35 -17.60 -15.11 -8.32
CA THR A 35 -17.00 -13.99 -7.57
C THR A 35 -15.85 -14.44 -6.67
N THR A 36 -15.97 -15.61 -6.04
CA THR A 36 -14.90 -16.21 -5.22
C THR A 36 -13.71 -16.59 -6.08
N ALA A 37 -13.92 -17.25 -7.21
CA ALA A 37 -12.86 -17.62 -8.14
C ALA A 37 -12.12 -16.39 -8.70
N LEU A 38 -12.85 -15.32 -9.06
CA LEU A 38 -12.25 -14.06 -9.50
C LEU A 38 -11.40 -13.41 -8.39
N LYS A 39 -11.92 -13.38 -7.16
CA LYS A 39 -11.19 -12.83 -6.01
C LYS A 39 -9.88 -13.59 -5.74
N TRP A 40 -9.94 -14.91 -5.70
CA TRP A 40 -8.76 -15.75 -5.48
C TRP A 40 -7.81 -15.75 -6.67
N GLY A 41 -8.32 -15.71 -7.89
CA GLY A 41 -7.52 -15.53 -9.11
C GLY A 41 -6.70 -14.25 -9.06
N PHE A 42 -7.32 -13.13 -8.65
CA PHE A 42 -6.61 -11.85 -8.50
C PHE A 42 -5.53 -11.89 -7.40
N VAL A 43 -5.80 -12.55 -6.27
CA VAL A 43 -4.80 -12.77 -5.21
C VAL A 43 -3.64 -13.62 -5.72
N PHE A 44 -3.94 -14.69 -6.46
CA PHE A 44 -2.93 -15.57 -7.05
C PHE A 44 -2.03 -14.82 -8.06
N VAL A 45 -2.61 -13.99 -8.93
CA VAL A 45 -1.84 -13.18 -9.89
C VAL A 45 -0.88 -12.24 -9.15
N LYS A 46 -1.31 -11.57 -8.08
CA LYS A 46 -0.43 -10.71 -7.27
C LYS A 46 0.70 -11.49 -6.59
N PHE A 47 0.38 -12.65 -6.04
CA PHE A 47 1.35 -13.54 -5.43
C PHE A 47 2.37 -14.04 -6.47
N PHE A 48 1.90 -14.47 -7.65
CA PHE A 48 2.76 -14.90 -8.74
C PHE A 48 3.66 -13.77 -9.23
N ALA A 49 3.14 -12.55 -9.37
CA ALA A 49 3.91 -11.37 -9.79
C ALA A 49 5.08 -11.06 -8.82
N PHE A 50 4.94 -11.33 -7.53
CA PHE A 50 6.03 -11.22 -6.56
C PHE A 50 7.20 -12.16 -6.93
N PHE A 51 6.94 -13.45 -7.22
CA PHE A 51 7.98 -14.39 -7.61
C PHE A 51 8.59 -14.07 -8.97
N VAL A 52 7.77 -13.64 -9.92
CA VAL A 52 8.26 -13.18 -11.24
C VAL A 52 9.19 -11.97 -11.07
N SER A 53 8.89 -11.06 -10.15
CA SER A 53 9.77 -9.93 -9.84
C SER A 53 11.11 -10.38 -9.26
N ILE A 54 11.12 -11.37 -8.34
CA ILE A 54 12.37 -11.93 -7.83
C ILE A 54 13.20 -12.55 -8.98
N ALA A 55 12.56 -13.32 -9.87
CA ALA A 55 13.24 -13.91 -11.02
C ALA A 55 13.79 -12.84 -11.98
N ALA A 56 13.02 -11.79 -12.24
CA ALA A 56 13.45 -10.66 -13.07
C ALA A 56 14.67 -9.94 -12.48
N TYR A 57 14.64 -9.63 -11.17
CA TYR A 57 15.78 -9.02 -10.51
C TYR A 57 16.99 -9.97 -10.40
N LYS A 58 16.76 -11.31 -10.31
CA LYS A 58 17.86 -12.27 -10.40
C LYS A 58 18.59 -12.21 -11.76
N LEU A 59 17.87 -12.01 -12.85
CA LEU A 59 18.48 -11.79 -14.18
C LEU A 59 19.35 -10.54 -14.20
N TRP A 60 18.92 -9.49 -13.49
CA TRP A 60 19.68 -8.23 -13.39
C TRP A 60 20.90 -8.34 -12.47
N PHE A 61 20.73 -8.87 -11.27
CA PHE A 61 21.79 -8.91 -10.25
C PHE A 61 22.61 -10.20 -10.23
N GLY A 62 22.26 -11.23 -11.01
CA GLY A 62 22.96 -12.50 -11.08
C GLY A 62 22.73 -13.43 -9.87
N SER A 63 22.18 -12.96 -8.75
CA SER A 63 22.03 -13.69 -7.48
C SER A 63 20.59 -13.76 -7.01
N TRP A 64 20.09 -14.97 -6.68
CA TRP A 64 18.76 -15.18 -6.10
C TRP A 64 18.61 -14.54 -4.71
N THR A 65 19.62 -14.71 -3.86
CA THR A 65 19.62 -14.16 -2.50
C THR A 65 19.60 -12.63 -2.53
N PHE A 66 20.34 -12.03 -3.48
CA PHE A 66 20.34 -10.58 -3.65
C PHE A 66 19.00 -10.08 -4.17
N ALA A 67 18.44 -10.71 -5.20
CA ALA A 67 17.15 -10.37 -5.76
C ALA A 67 16.02 -10.46 -4.72
N LEU A 68 15.98 -11.54 -3.93
CA LEU A 68 15.01 -11.69 -2.85
C LEU A 68 15.14 -10.54 -1.83
N GLY A 69 16.36 -10.25 -1.37
CA GLY A 69 16.58 -9.16 -0.41
C GLY A 69 16.16 -7.80 -0.95
N PHE A 70 16.44 -7.52 -2.23
CA PHE A 70 16.02 -6.28 -2.88
C PHE A 70 14.50 -6.16 -3.01
N VAL A 71 13.81 -7.23 -3.41
CA VAL A 71 12.34 -7.27 -3.49
C VAL A 71 11.70 -7.11 -2.10
N LEU A 72 12.32 -7.66 -1.05
CA LEU A 72 11.87 -7.44 0.32
C LEU A 72 12.03 -6.00 0.77
N LEU A 73 13.09 -5.29 0.39
CA LEU A 73 13.24 -3.85 0.65
C LEU A 73 12.13 -3.03 -0.04
N ILE A 74 11.80 -3.36 -1.29
CA ILE A 74 10.66 -2.76 -2.00
C ILE A 74 9.35 -3.07 -1.26
N LEU A 75 9.15 -4.31 -0.82
CA LEU A 75 7.95 -4.69 -0.07
C LEU A 75 7.81 -3.90 1.23
N VAL A 76 8.89 -3.72 2.00
CA VAL A 76 8.87 -2.94 3.25
C VAL A 76 8.53 -1.48 2.97
N HIS A 77 9.06 -0.90 1.90
CA HIS A 77 8.68 0.44 1.45
C HIS A 77 7.17 0.55 1.20
N GLU A 78 6.58 -0.33 0.39
CA GLU A 78 5.14 -0.34 0.11
C GLU A 78 4.28 -0.59 1.35
N LEU A 79 4.76 -1.43 2.27
CA LEU A 79 4.09 -1.67 3.55
C LEU A 79 4.10 -0.42 4.44
N GLY A 80 5.12 0.44 4.35
CA GLY A 80 5.14 1.73 5.01
C GLY A 80 3.94 2.59 4.62
N HIS A 81 3.68 2.76 3.34
CA HIS A 81 2.49 3.46 2.83
C HIS A 81 1.19 2.80 3.30
N ALA A 82 1.13 1.45 3.21
CA ALA A 82 -0.05 0.70 3.57
C ALA A 82 -0.39 0.82 5.06
N VAL A 83 0.60 0.77 5.93
CA VAL A 83 0.43 0.91 7.39
C VAL A 83 -0.08 2.29 7.73
N GLU A 84 0.56 3.35 7.21
CA GLU A 84 0.14 4.72 7.50
C GLU A 84 -1.25 5.02 6.95
N ALA A 85 -1.56 4.57 5.73
CA ALA A 85 -2.89 4.74 5.17
C ALA A 85 -3.97 4.01 6.00
N ARG A 86 -3.70 2.79 6.48
CA ARG A 86 -4.60 2.06 7.39
C ARG A 86 -4.77 2.75 8.74
N ARG A 87 -3.69 3.29 9.32
CA ARG A 87 -3.75 4.10 10.55
C ARG A 87 -4.67 5.31 10.39
N GLN A 88 -4.72 5.84 9.18
CA GLN A 88 -5.63 6.94 8.83
C GLN A 88 -7.05 6.49 8.47
N GLY A 89 -7.39 5.20 8.62
CA GLY A 89 -8.72 4.64 8.35
C GLY A 89 -9.02 4.41 6.87
N LEU A 90 -8.00 4.35 6.00
CA LEU A 90 -8.19 4.18 4.57
C LEU A 90 -8.18 2.70 4.15
N HIS A 91 -8.94 2.39 3.11
CA HIS A 91 -8.90 1.06 2.49
C HIS A 91 -7.67 0.94 1.58
N VAL A 92 -6.86 -0.06 1.86
CA VAL A 92 -5.58 -0.30 1.18
C VAL A 92 -5.58 -1.68 0.54
N SER A 93 -5.18 -1.76 -0.72
CA SER A 93 -4.99 -3.05 -1.40
C SER A 93 -3.73 -3.76 -0.89
N ALA A 94 -3.63 -5.08 -1.15
CA ALA A 94 -2.34 -5.75 -1.04
C ALA A 94 -1.34 -5.17 -2.06
N PRO A 95 -0.02 -5.13 -1.73
CA PRO A 95 1.01 -4.71 -2.66
C PRO A 95 0.92 -5.47 -3.99
N THR A 96 1.14 -4.77 -5.09
CA THR A 96 1.17 -5.34 -6.43
C THR A 96 2.54 -5.09 -7.00
N PHE A 97 3.25 -6.18 -7.34
CA PHE A 97 4.58 -6.11 -7.93
C PHE A 97 4.49 -6.00 -9.45
N ILE A 98 5.36 -5.17 -10.03
CA ILE A 98 5.59 -5.09 -11.47
C ILE A 98 7.07 -5.42 -11.69
N PRO A 99 7.39 -6.53 -12.39
CA PRO A 99 8.77 -6.90 -12.67
C PRO A 99 9.55 -5.74 -13.27
N PHE A 100 10.76 -5.46 -12.78
CA PHE A 100 11.65 -4.34 -13.13
C PHE A 100 11.18 -2.93 -12.76
N PHE A 101 9.90 -2.72 -12.45
CA PHE A 101 9.34 -1.39 -12.12
C PHE A 101 9.06 -1.19 -10.62
N GLY A 102 9.24 -2.24 -9.80
CA GLY A 102 9.01 -2.16 -8.36
C GLY A 102 7.64 -2.69 -7.93
N ALA A 103 6.98 -2.01 -7.00
CA ALA A 103 5.66 -2.37 -6.50
C ALA A 103 4.83 -1.11 -6.24
N PHE A 104 3.53 -1.27 -6.01
CA PHE A 104 2.65 -0.20 -5.59
C PHE A 104 1.48 -0.71 -4.76
N VAL A 105 0.95 0.13 -3.89
CA VAL A 105 -0.28 -0.08 -3.12
C VAL A 105 -1.36 0.86 -3.62
N THR A 106 -2.55 0.33 -3.88
CA THR A 106 -3.70 1.18 -4.22
C THR A 106 -4.39 1.62 -2.93
N ILE A 107 -4.47 2.93 -2.72
CA ILE A 107 -5.16 3.54 -1.59
C ILE A 107 -6.43 4.19 -2.13
N ARG A 108 -7.60 3.71 -1.66
CA ARG A 108 -8.89 4.30 -2.04
C ARG A 108 -9.20 5.45 -1.08
N HIS A 109 -9.27 6.66 -1.61
CA HIS A 109 -9.64 7.84 -0.84
C HIS A 109 -10.44 8.81 -1.70
N ALA A 110 -11.36 9.55 -1.07
CA ALA A 110 -11.98 10.74 -1.62
C ALA A 110 -11.49 11.93 -0.79
N GLY A 111 -10.67 12.81 -1.40
CA GLY A 111 -10.25 14.07 -0.79
C GLY A 111 -9.43 13.95 0.51
N LEU A 112 -8.19 13.49 0.42
CA LEU A 112 -7.26 13.56 1.56
C LEU A 112 -6.79 15.00 1.76
N SER A 113 -6.67 15.42 3.03
CA SER A 113 -5.98 16.67 3.32
C SER A 113 -4.50 16.55 2.93
N PRO A 114 -3.86 17.66 2.52
CA PRO A 114 -2.44 17.68 2.15
C PRO A 114 -1.53 17.05 3.22
N TRP A 115 -1.80 17.34 4.50
CA TRP A 115 -1.08 16.75 5.64
C TRP A 115 -1.14 15.23 5.65
N ARG A 116 -2.34 14.65 5.53
CA ARG A 116 -2.54 13.20 5.53
C ARG A 116 -1.88 12.54 4.32
N SER A 117 -1.99 13.15 3.14
CA SER A 117 -1.34 12.69 1.92
C SER A 117 0.18 12.67 2.08
N ALA A 118 0.77 13.75 2.62
CA ALA A 118 2.21 13.84 2.85
C ALA A 118 2.72 12.75 3.82
N LEU A 119 2.02 12.50 4.93
CA LEU A 119 2.41 11.46 5.89
C LEU A 119 2.41 10.07 5.25
N ILE A 120 1.39 9.75 4.44
CA ILE A 120 1.34 8.50 3.71
C ILE A 120 2.53 8.39 2.75
N SER A 121 2.81 9.44 1.97
CA SER A 121 3.91 9.42 1.00
C SER A 121 5.28 9.36 1.65
N LEU A 122 5.48 9.93 2.83
CA LEU A 122 6.75 9.85 3.57
C LEU A 122 6.93 8.49 4.27
N ALA A 123 5.84 7.78 4.59
CA ALA A 123 5.89 6.53 5.35
C ALA A 123 6.61 5.39 4.62
N GLY A 124 6.49 5.32 3.27
CA GLY A 124 7.22 4.35 2.45
C GLY A 124 8.73 4.54 2.54
N PRO A 125 9.25 5.72 2.13
CA PRO A 125 10.68 6.01 2.22
C PRO A 125 11.25 5.91 3.65
N LEU A 126 10.46 6.24 4.67
CA LEU A 126 10.85 6.06 6.07
C LEU A 126 11.01 4.58 6.42
N ALA A 127 10.02 3.75 6.13
CA ALA A 127 10.05 2.31 6.42
C ALA A 127 11.17 1.62 5.63
N GLY A 128 11.30 1.92 4.34
CA GLY A 128 12.36 1.38 3.48
C GLY A 128 13.76 1.85 3.93
N GLY A 129 13.90 3.10 4.36
CA GLY A 129 15.14 3.63 4.93
C GLY A 129 15.54 2.95 6.23
N LEU A 130 14.57 2.67 7.13
CA LEU A 130 14.82 1.89 8.34
C LEU A 130 15.22 0.45 8.04
N ALA A 131 14.62 -0.20 7.04
CA ALA A 131 15.03 -1.52 6.59
C ALA A 131 16.45 -1.53 6.00
N ALA A 132 16.80 -0.50 5.21
CA ALA A 132 18.15 -0.31 4.69
C ALA A 132 19.16 -0.11 5.84
N LEU A 133 18.83 0.70 6.84
CA LEU A 133 19.65 0.90 8.04
C LEU A 133 19.87 -0.41 8.81
N ALA A 134 18.82 -1.22 8.97
CA ALA A 134 18.94 -2.53 9.59
C ALA A 134 19.88 -3.46 8.81
N CYS A 135 19.77 -3.47 7.46
CA CYS A 135 20.70 -4.21 6.60
C CYS A 135 22.14 -3.74 6.77
N TRP A 136 22.36 -2.42 6.90
CA TRP A 136 23.70 -1.86 7.10
C TRP A 136 24.28 -2.28 8.46
N ILE A 137 23.56 -2.07 9.55
CA ILE A 137 24.00 -2.43 10.91
C ILE A 137 24.35 -3.92 10.99
N VAL A 138 23.49 -4.81 10.44
CA VAL A 138 23.76 -6.25 10.41
C VAL A 138 24.92 -6.57 9.47
N GLY A 139 25.05 -5.87 8.34
CA GLY A 139 26.12 -6.02 7.38
C GLY A 139 27.48 -5.73 8.01
N GLU A 140 27.62 -4.60 8.72
CA GLU A 140 28.83 -4.23 9.44
C GLU A 140 29.15 -5.22 10.56
N SER A 141 28.15 -5.63 11.35
CA SER A 141 28.36 -6.57 12.48
C SER A 141 28.74 -7.99 12.05
N ARG A 142 28.52 -8.36 10.79
CA ARG A 142 28.78 -9.69 10.23
C ARG A 142 29.81 -9.68 9.10
N ASP A 143 30.48 -8.60 8.82
CA ASP A 143 31.40 -8.39 7.70
C ASP A 143 30.80 -8.83 6.36
N SER A 144 29.48 -8.56 6.17
CA SER A 144 28.73 -9.00 4.99
C SER A 144 28.61 -7.90 3.96
N SER A 145 29.52 -7.89 2.97
CA SER A 145 29.45 -6.98 1.82
C SER A 145 28.11 -7.03 1.10
N MET A 146 27.48 -8.22 1.02
CA MET A 146 26.18 -8.38 0.40
C MET A 146 25.07 -7.58 1.11
N LEU A 147 25.08 -7.52 2.44
CA LEU A 147 24.10 -6.75 3.21
C LEU A 147 24.36 -5.26 3.11
N ILE A 148 25.62 -4.85 3.07
CA ILE A 148 26.04 -3.45 2.89
C ILE A 148 25.61 -2.93 1.51
N VAL A 149 25.82 -3.72 0.45
CA VAL A 149 25.37 -3.36 -0.91
C VAL A 149 23.83 -3.26 -0.97
N ARG A 150 23.09 -4.16 -0.30
CA ARG A 150 21.63 -4.05 -0.20
C ARG A 150 21.20 -2.80 0.54
N ALA A 151 21.89 -2.46 1.63
CA ALA A 151 21.60 -1.25 2.40
C ALA A 151 21.80 0.00 1.51
N ASN A 152 22.91 0.08 0.76
CA ASN A 152 23.17 1.17 -0.16
C ASN A 152 22.06 1.31 -1.21
N LEU A 153 21.68 0.21 -1.87
CA LEU A 153 20.58 0.21 -2.84
C LEU A 153 19.23 0.53 -2.20
N GLY A 154 19.01 0.09 -0.95
CA GLY A 154 17.80 0.45 -0.19
C GLY A 154 17.74 1.96 0.09
N PHE A 155 18.83 2.57 0.54
CA PHE A 155 18.91 4.02 0.71
C PHE A 155 18.72 4.76 -0.61
N LEU A 156 19.38 4.31 -1.67
CA LEU A 156 19.26 4.89 -3.02
C LEU A 156 17.82 4.83 -3.53
N LEU A 157 17.16 3.67 -3.43
CA LEU A 157 15.76 3.48 -3.86
C LEU A 157 14.83 4.44 -3.13
N ASN A 158 14.96 4.55 -1.82
CA ASN A 158 14.11 5.41 -1.01
C ASN A 158 14.40 6.90 -1.23
N ALA A 159 15.67 7.29 -1.43
CA ALA A 159 16.05 8.65 -1.81
C ALA A 159 15.54 9.00 -3.22
N PHE A 160 15.57 8.05 -4.16
CA PHE A 160 15.01 8.23 -5.49
C PHE A 160 13.50 8.45 -5.45
N ASN A 161 12.77 7.69 -4.62
CA ASN A 161 11.33 7.88 -4.44
C ASN A 161 10.97 9.24 -3.82
N LEU A 162 11.90 9.90 -3.13
CA LEU A 162 11.72 11.26 -2.62
C LEU A 162 12.03 12.36 -3.66
N LEU A 163 12.40 12.05 -4.91
CA LEU A 163 12.51 13.08 -5.93
C LEU A 163 11.14 13.73 -6.18
N PRO A 164 11.06 15.07 -6.36
CA PRO A 164 9.80 15.79 -6.53
C PRO A 164 9.20 15.62 -7.93
N ILE A 165 9.12 14.38 -8.40
CA ILE A 165 8.58 13.97 -9.71
C ILE A 165 7.18 13.40 -9.51
N GLY A 166 6.23 13.77 -10.37
CA GLY A 166 4.80 13.58 -10.19
C GLY A 166 4.28 12.19 -9.83
N PHE A 167 4.95 11.12 -10.24
CA PHE A 167 4.58 9.72 -9.95
C PHE A 167 5.33 9.12 -8.75
N LEU A 168 6.35 9.80 -8.21
CA LEU A 168 7.09 9.39 -7.03
C LEU A 168 6.48 9.96 -5.75
N ASP A 169 6.87 9.43 -4.60
CA ASP A 169 6.41 9.89 -3.28
C ASP A 169 6.76 11.36 -3.04
N GLY A 170 7.97 11.76 -3.40
CA GLY A 170 8.43 13.14 -3.32
C GLY A 170 7.56 14.10 -4.14
N GLY A 171 7.03 13.68 -5.28
CA GLY A 171 6.08 14.47 -6.06
C GLY A 171 4.75 14.68 -5.33
N SER A 172 4.27 13.67 -4.61
CA SER A 172 3.06 13.77 -3.77
C SER A 172 3.29 14.67 -2.55
N VAL A 173 4.46 14.58 -1.91
CA VAL A 173 4.86 15.46 -0.81
C VAL A 173 4.99 16.91 -1.29
N ALA A 174 5.63 17.14 -2.44
CA ALA A 174 5.77 18.48 -3.02
C ALA A 174 4.41 19.13 -3.33
N ARG A 175 3.45 18.33 -3.88
CA ARG A 175 2.07 18.80 -4.06
C ARG A 175 1.42 19.17 -2.72
N ALA A 176 1.56 18.34 -1.71
CA ALA A 176 0.98 18.57 -0.38
C ALA A 176 1.54 19.86 0.26
N ILE A 177 2.84 20.14 0.10
CA ILE A 177 3.46 21.41 0.53
C ILE A 177 2.83 22.58 -0.22
N GLY A 178 2.74 22.50 -1.54
CA GLY A 178 2.19 23.54 -2.39
C GLY A 178 0.71 23.83 -2.09
N GLU A 179 -0.10 22.78 -1.87
CA GLU A 179 -1.50 22.89 -1.49
C GLU A 179 -1.67 23.52 -0.10
N SER A 180 -0.93 23.04 0.91
CA SER A 180 -0.95 23.62 2.26
C SER A 180 -0.51 25.08 2.28
N TRP A 181 0.38 25.50 1.36
CA TRP A 181 0.88 26.85 1.26
C TRP A 181 -0.10 27.81 0.59
N ARG A 182 -0.86 27.34 -0.40
CA ARG A 182 -1.67 28.18 -1.30
C ARG A 182 -3.17 28.06 -1.09
N MET A 183 -3.66 26.87 -0.71
CA MET A 183 -5.10 26.61 -0.66
C MET A 183 -5.67 26.97 0.72
N PRO A 184 -6.81 27.66 0.77
CA PRO A 184 -7.51 27.89 2.02
C PRO A 184 -8.03 26.55 2.58
N VAL A 185 -7.99 26.43 3.90
CA VAL A 185 -8.60 25.29 4.61
C VAL A 185 -10.10 25.55 4.71
N ILE A 186 -10.91 24.64 4.20
CA ILE A 186 -12.37 24.72 4.33
C ILE A 186 -12.80 23.92 5.55
N ARG A 187 -13.45 24.59 6.50
CA ARG A 187 -14.08 23.92 7.66
C ARG A 187 -15.47 23.44 7.25
N PHE A 188 -15.77 22.17 7.51
CA PHE A 188 -17.10 21.59 7.34
C PHE A 188 -17.75 21.37 8.70
N GLU A 189 -19.04 21.69 8.80
CA GLU A 189 -19.86 21.40 9.96
C GLU A 189 -21.16 20.75 9.44
N GLY A 190 -21.45 19.52 9.90
CA GLY A 190 -22.61 18.78 9.39
C GLY A 190 -22.56 18.48 7.88
N GLY A 191 -21.36 18.41 7.27
CA GLY A 191 -21.19 18.18 5.83
C GLY A 191 -21.33 19.45 4.98
N VAL A 192 -21.63 20.63 5.58
CA VAL A 192 -21.75 21.92 4.88
C VAL A 192 -20.46 22.72 5.04
N PRO A 193 -19.92 23.31 3.95
CA PRO A 193 -18.75 24.18 4.06
C PRO A 193 -19.14 25.50 4.78
N MET A 194 -18.57 25.75 5.94
CA MET A 194 -18.91 26.90 6.78
C MET A 194 -17.97 28.08 6.58
N GLN A 195 -16.67 27.84 6.48
CA GLN A 195 -15.72 28.94 6.41
C GLN A 195 -14.43 28.54 5.70
N ALA A 196 -13.94 29.40 4.80
CA ALA A 196 -12.59 29.31 4.28
C ALA A 196 -11.62 29.97 5.27
N LEU A 197 -10.72 29.17 5.84
CA LEU A 197 -9.63 29.64 6.70
C LEU A 197 -8.39 29.96 5.86
N ALA A 198 -7.47 30.75 6.41
CA ALA A 198 -6.17 31.00 5.76
C ALA A 198 -5.43 29.69 5.45
N PRO A 199 -4.56 29.67 4.41
CA PRO A 199 -3.70 28.51 4.13
C PRO A 199 -2.86 28.11 5.35
N ASP A 200 -2.70 26.82 5.57
CA ASP A 200 -1.93 26.29 6.71
C ASP A 200 -0.44 26.24 6.39
N ARG A 201 0.20 27.40 6.39
CA ARG A 201 1.64 27.54 6.11
C ARG A 201 2.50 26.84 7.15
N THR A 202 2.05 26.74 8.40
CA THR A 202 2.77 26.02 9.44
C THR A 202 2.88 24.54 9.09
N ARG A 203 1.78 23.90 8.67
CA ARG A 203 1.84 22.51 8.18
C ARG A 203 2.70 22.36 6.94
N ALA A 204 2.65 23.29 6.00
CA ALA A 204 3.52 23.27 4.83
C ALA A 204 5.01 23.24 5.23
N LEU A 205 5.41 24.09 6.18
CA LEU A 205 6.79 24.13 6.70
C LEU A 205 7.17 22.83 7.43
N VAL A 206 6.27 22.27 8.25
CA VAL A 206 6.52 21.00 8.93
C VAL A 206 6.68 19.85 7.93
N ILE A 207 5.81 19.77 6.90
CA ILE A 207 5.94 18.75 5.83
C ILE A 207 7.29 18.92 5.11
N ALA A 208 7.68 20.16 4.78
CA ALA A 208 8.95 20.44 4.11
C ALA A 208 10.15 20.04 4.97
N ALA A 209 10.12 20.31 6.27
CA ALA A 209 11.18 19.93 7.21
C ALA A 209 11.31 18.40 7.32
N LEU A 210 10.19 17.68 7.46
CA LEU A 210 10.19 16.21 7.48
C LEU A 210 10.72 15.62 6.16
N TYR A 211 10.30 16.18 5.04
CA TYR A 211 10.74 15.75 3.71
C TYR A 211 12.24 15.94 3.50
N ILE A 212 12.76 17.15 3.79
CA ILE A 212 14.18 17.47 3.63
C ILE A 212 15.03 16.66 4.62
N GLY A 213 14.57 16.53 5.88
CA GLY A 213 15.24 15.75 6.90
C GLY A 213 15.36 14.27 6.51
N LEU A 214 14.27 13.66 6.06
CA LEU A 214 14.28 12.27 5.61
C LEU A 214 15.16 12.09 4.37
N ALA A 215 15.04 12.96 3.37
CA ALA A 215 15.90 12.90 2.18
C ALA A 215 17.38 13.02 2.53
N GLY A 216 17.73 13.95 3.43
CA GLY A 216 19.11 14.11 3.93
C GLY A 216 19.64 12.86 4.63
N LEU A 217 18.82 12.23 5.50
CA LEU A 217 19.19 10.98 6.18
C LEU A 217 19.43 9.82 5.21
N LEU A 218 18.56 9.67 4.19
CA LEU A 218 18.70 8.61 3.19
C LEU A 218 19.95 8.82 2.33
N VAL A 219 20.23 10.05 1.92
CA VAL A 219 21.46 10.39 1.17
C VAL A 219 22.70 10.18 2.03
N ALA A 220 22.68 10.58 3.30
CA ALA A 220 23.76 10.34 4.23
C ALA A 220 24.04 8.84 4.42
N GLY A 221 23.01 8.01 4.58
CA GLY A 221 23.13 6.55 4.67
C GLY A 221 23.72 5.94 3.38
N MET A 222 23.28 6.42 2.22
CA MET A 222 23.82 5.99 0.92
C MET A 222 25.31 6.33 0.79
N LEU A 223 25.72 7.52 1.20
CA LEU A 223 27.13 7.94 1.14
C LEU A 223 28.00 7.19 2.14
N ALA A 224 27.48 6.98 3.35
CA ALA A 224 28.19 6.26 4.39
C ALA A 224 28.46 4.79 4.00
N THR A 225 27.47 4.10 3.42
CA THR A 225 27.64 2.71 2.95
C THR A 225 28.61 2.58 1.78
N LYS A 226 28.83 3.62 0.96
CA LYS A 226 29.89 3.64 -0.08
C LYS A 226 31.29 3.70 0.51
N GLY A 227 31.48 4.38 1.64
CA GLY A 227 32.77 4.54 2.29
C GLY A 227 33.31 3.26 2.94
N THR A 228 32.51 2.21 3.08
CA THR A 228 32.92 0.95 3.72
C THR A 228 33.73 0.00 2.83
N GLY A 229 33.99 0.38 1.57
CA GLY A 229 34.79 -0.43 0.64
C GLY A 229 34.09 -1.70 0.13
N ALA A 230 32.82 -1.87 0.40
CA ALA A 230 32.00 -3.03 -0.03
C ALA A 230 31.40 -2.84 -1.45
N LEU A 231 31.59 -1.67 -2.06
CA LEU A 231 31.04 -1.28 -3.38
C LEU A 231 32.15 -1.11 -4.41
#